data_f8131535011eadd48cc3bfea7ad5de05
#
_entry.id   f8131535011eadd48cc3bfea7ad5de05
#
_cell.length_a   1.000
_cell.length_b   1.000
_cell.length_c   1.000
_cell.angle_alpha   90.00
_cell.angle_beta   90.00
_cell.angle_gamma   90.00
#
_symmetry.space_group_name_H-M   'P 1'
#
loop_
_entity.id
_entity.type
_entity.pdbx_description
1 polymer ?
#
loop_
_entity_poly.entity_id
_entity_poly.type
_entity_poly.pdbx_seq_one_letter_code
_entity_poly.pdbx_strand_id
1 'polypeptide(L)'
;MKSKFTILLFDNGSLRPQACLALRALAKGLSEITGLRVEPVSLLHSHKINAAELEGEPATIIRRRFKAGIANGEEHFICLPLFLGPSLAITDYLQELIEEACALAPSMEIRVAPPLAGWDVSAPDPRLAEILADQVHSTMDAEQLSAPINLALVDHGSPIEALSILRNRVAEQLQKLLG
;
A
#
# COMPACT_ATOMS: atom_id res chain seq x y z
N MET A 1 -15.35 12.09 -18.28
CA MET A 1 -15.11 10.69 -18.73
C MET A 1 -14.85 9.85 -17.48
N LYS A 2 -15.59 8.76 -17.27
CA LYS A 2 -15.25 7.81 -16.19
C LYS A 2 -13.90 7.18 -16.52
N SER A 3 -13.00 7.10 -15.55
CA SER A 3 -11.71 6.41 -15.71
C SER A 3 -11.97 4.98 -16.20
N LYS A 4 -11.24 4.55 -17.23
CA LYS A 4 -11.28 3.18 -17.74
C LYS A 4 -10.72 2.18 -16.70
N PHE A 5 -9.87 2.66 -15.79
CA PHE A 5 -9.18 1.82 -14.80
C PHE A 5 -9.84 1.88 -13.44
N THR A 6 -9.92 0.70 -12.78
CA THR A 6 -10.19 0.55 -11.35
C THR A 6 -8.85 0.48 -10.61
N ILE A 7 -8.65 1.34 -9.62
CA ILE A 7 -7.44 1.33 -8.79
C ILE A 7 -7.67 0.42 -7.59
N LEU A 8 -6.80 -0.56 -7.40
CA LEU A 8 -6.79 -1.44 -6.24
C LEU A 8 -5.67 -1.00 -5.29
N LEU A 9 -6.02 -0.24 -4.25
CA LEU A 9 -5.10 0.06 -3.17
C LEU A 9 -4.96 -1.18 -2.29
N PHE A 10 -3.75 -1.72 -2.16
CA PHE A 10 -3.57 -2.97 -1.45
C PHE A 10 -2.40 -2.97 -0.47
N ASP A 11 -2.63 -3.67 0.64
CA ASP A 11 -1.66 -4.02 1.66
C ASP A 11 -1.34 -5.54 1.64
N ASN A 12 -0.45 -5.97 2.53
CA ASN A 12 -0.14 -7.40 2.70
C ASN A 12 -1.34 -8.21 3.21
N GLY A 13 -2.25 -7.55 3.92
CA GLY A 13 -3.38 -8.16 4.61
C GLY A 13 -3.11 -8.46 6.07
N SER A 14 -4.16 -8.37 6.86
CA SER A 14 -4.15 -8.57 8.30
C SER A 14 -5.40 -9.32 8.74
N LEU A 15 -5.34 -10.01 9.87
CA LEU A 15 -6.49 -10.56 10.59
C LEU A 15 -7.08 -9.56 11.60
N ARG A 16 -6.53 -8.35 11.70
CA ARG A 16 -7.01 -7.29 12.59
C ARG A 16 -8.03 -6.43 11.85
N PRO A 17 -9.28 -6.32 12.34
CA PRO A 17 -10.32 -5.50 11.71
C PRO A 17 -9.87 -4.05 11.50
N GLN A 18 -9.18 -3.45 12.47
CA GLN A 18 -8.70 -2.07 12.40
C GLN A 18 -7.78 -1.80 11.19
N ALA A 19 -6.94 -2.77 10.80
CA ALA A 19 -6.09 -2.63 9.62
C ALA A 19 -6.93 -2.55 8.34
N CYS A 20 -7.96 -3.39 8.20
CA CYS A 20 -8.88 -3.32 7.07
C CYS A 20 -9.67 -2.02 7.04
N LEU A 21 -10.16 -1.54 8.19
CA LEU A 21 -10.89 -0.27 8.28
C LEU A 21 -9.99 0.93 7.94
N ALA A 22 -8.73 0.91 8.38
CA ALA A 22 -7.76 1.94 8.02
C ALA A 22 -7.46 1.95 6.51
N LEU A 23 -7.32 0.78 5.88
CA LEU A 23 -7.14 0.68 4.42
C LEU A 23 -8.35 1.22 3.66
N ARG A 24 -9.58 0.96 4.15
CA ARG A 24 -10.82 1.51 3.58
C ARG A 24 -10.86 3.04 3.67
N ALA A 25 -10.52 3.59 4.85
CA ALA A 25 -10.49 5.04 5.06
C ALA A 25 -9.48 5.71 4.09
N LEU A 26 -8.30 5.10 3.92
CA LEU A 26 -7.29 5.60 2.99
C LEU A 26 -7.77 5.53 1.53
N ALA A 27 -8.37 4.41 1.10
CA ALA A 27 -8.91 4.26 -0.25
C ALA A 27 -10.02 5.27 -0.54
N LYS A 28 -10.89 5.52 0.44
CA LYS A 28 -11.93 6.55 0.36
C LYS A 28 -11.34 7.94 0.20
N GLY A 29 -10.37 8.33 1.05
CA GLY A 29 -9.69 9.61 0.94
C GLY A 29 -8.99 9.81 -0.40
N LEU A 30 -8.31 8.78 -0.92
CA LEU A 30 -7.72 8.82 -2.25
C LEU A 30 -8.76 8.98 -3.35
N SER A 31 -9.91 8.32 -3.24
CA SER A 31 -11.01 8.47 -4.20
C SER A 31 -11.55 9.90 -4.21
N GLU A 32 -11.70 10.52 -3.03
CA GLU A 32 -12.18 11.90 -2.87
C GLU A 32 -11.20 12.92 -3.46
N ILE A 33 -9.89 12.77 -3.19
CA ILE A 33 -8.86 13.68 -3.68
C ILE A 33 -8.65 13.56 -5.19
N THR A 34 -8.68 12.33 -5.73
CA THR A 34 -8.33 12.08 -7.14
C THR A 34 -9.53 12.08 -8.07
N GLY A 35 -10.74 11.92 -7.55
CA GLY A 35 -11.95 11.69 -8.34
C GLY A 35 -11.97 10.33 -9.05
N LEU A 36 -11.06 9.42 -8.72
CA LEU A 36 -10.94 8.09 -9.30
C LEU A 36 -11.56 7.04 -8.38
N ARG A 37 -11.99 5.92 -8.96
CA ARG A 37 -12.46 4.78 -8.18
C ARG A 37 -11.27 4.03 -7.58
N VAL A 38 -11.08 4.13 -6.26
CA VAL A 38 -10.06 3.41 -5.50
C VAL A 38 -10.73 2.40 -4.59
N GLU A 39 -10.40 1.13 -4.75
CA GLU A 39 -10.95 0.03 -3.97
C GLU A 39 -9.88 -0.53 -3.01
N PRO A 40 -10.22 -0.68 -1.71
CA PRO A 40 -9.33 -1.33 -0.75
C PRO A 40 -9.38 -2.83 -0.94
N VAL A 41 -8.22 -3.46 -1.14
CA VAL A 41 -8.08 -4.91 -1.18
C VAL A 41 -6.85 -5.31 -0.39
N SER A 42 -6.74 -6.57 0.02
CA SER A 42 -5.51 -7.07 0.62
C SER A 42 -4.88 -8.14 -0.26
N LEU A 43 -3.57 -8.34 -0.12
CA LEU A 43 -2.91 -9.43 -0.83
C LEU A 43 -3.37 -10.77 -0.27
N LEU A 44 -3.40 -10.89 1.08
CA LEU A 44 -3.71 -12.12 1.80
C LEU A 44 -4.64 -11.86 3.02
N HIS A 45 -5.13 -12.90 3.62
CA HIS A 45 -5.71 -13.05 4.95
C HIS A 45 -7.00 -12.29 5.27
N SER A 46 -7.14 -11.01 4.96
CA SER A 46 -8.22 -10.13 5.43
C SER A 46 -9.65 -10.65 5.14
N HIS A 47 -9.83 -11.43 4.09
CA HIS A 47 -11.10 -12.08 3.75
C HIS A 47 -11.58 -13.11 4.80
N LYS A 48 -10.77 -13.44 5.81
CA LYS A 48 -11.10 -14.34 6.92
C LYS A 48 -11.70 -13.60 8.11
N ILE A 49 -11.65 -12.26 8.13
CA ILE A 49 -12.25 -11.44 9.18
C ILE A 49 -13.77 -11.51 9.04
N ASN A 50 -14.47 -11.64 10.15
CA ASN A 50 -15.94 -11.62 10.15
C ASN A 50 -16.45 -10.24 9.68
N ALA A 51 -17.39 -10.23 8.74
CA ALA A 51 -17.98 -9.00 8.23
C ALA A 51 -18.62 -8.14 9.33
N ALA A 52 -19.14 -8.75 10.39
CA ALA A 52 -19.68 -8.03 11.54
C ALA A 52 -18.64 -7.14 12.24
N GLU A 53 -17.35 -7.51 12.19
CA GLU A 53 -16.23 -6.71 12.71
C GLU A 53 -15.76 -5.61 11.73
N LEU A 54 -16.31 -5.62 10.52
CA LEU A 54 -15.99 -4.73 9.41
C LEU A 54 -17.21 -3.91 8.96
N GLU A 55 -18.04 -3.50 9.90
CA GLU A 55 -19.24 -2.68 9.65
C GLU A 55 -20.25 -3.35 8.69
N GLY A 56 -20.27 -4.68 8.66
CA GLY A 56 -21.14 -5.50 7.82
C GLY A 56 -20.59 -5.76 6.40
N GLU A 57 -19.50 -5.13 6.01
CA GLU A 57 -18.91 -5.31 4.69
C GLU A 57 -17.70 -6.29 4.74
N PRO A 58 -17.74 -7.43 4.02
CA PRO A 58 -16.63 -8.36 4.02
C PRO A 58 -15.38 -7.75 3.33
N ALA A 59 -14.19 -8.05 3.86
CA ALA A 59 -12.94 -7.73 3.18
C ALA A 59 -12.69 -8.69 2.02
N THR A 60 -12.00 -8.21 0.99
CA THR A 60 -11.62 -9.05 -0.15
C THR A 60 -10.10 -9.05 -0.34
N ILE A 61 -9.62 -10.04 -1.12
CA ILE A 61 -8.22 -10.16 -1.51
C ILE A 61 -8.08 -10.03 -3.02
N ILE A 62 -6.89 -9.64 -3.50
CA ILE A 62 -6.61 -9.39 -4.92
C ILE A 62 -7.07 -10.55 -5.80
N ARG A 63 -6.74 -11.81 -5.46
CA ARG A 63 -7.15 -12.98 -6.24
C ARG A 63 -8.67 -13.06 -6.43
N ARG A 64 -9.44 -12.78 -5.36
CA ARG A 64 -10.92 -12.78 -5.44
C ARG A 64 -11.43 -11.58 -6.25
N ARG A 65 -10.78 -10.43 -6.11
CA ARG A 65 -11.16 -9.22 -6.83
C ARG A 65 -10.93 -9.37 -8.34
N PHE A 66 -9.80 -9.95 -8.76
CA PHE A 66 -9.57 -10.25 -10.18
C PHE A 66 -10.60 -11.23 -10.73
N LYS A 67 -10.90 -12.31 -10.01
CA LYS A 67 -11.96 -13.26 -10.42
C LYS A 67 -13.33 -12.58 -10.58
N ALA A 68 -13.70 -11.70 -9.64
CA ALA A 68 -14.92 -10.93 -9.74
C ALA A 68 -14.90 -9.98 -10.93
N GLY A 69 -13.77 -9.33 -11.21
CA GLY A 69 -13.56 -8.48 -12.38
C GLY A 69 -13.78 -9.23 -13.68
N ILE A 70 -13.16 -10.39 -13.82
CA ILE A 70 -13.34 -11.27 -14.99
C ILE A 70 -14.82 -11.61 -15.19
N ALA A 71 -15.50 -12.03 -14.11
CA ALA A 71 -16.93 -12.37 -14.19
C ALA A 71 -17.83 -11.19 -14.59
N ASN A 72 -17.41 -9.96 -14.27
CA ASN A 72 -18.15 -8.73 -14.59
C ASN A 72 -17.67 -8.04 -15.89
N GLY A 73 -16.72 -8.62 -16.63
CA GLY A 73 -16.16 -8.03 -17.84
C GLY A 73 -15.32 -6.78 -17.58
N GLU A 74 -14.73 -6.64 -16.38
CA GLU A 74 -13.80 -5.57 -16.06
C GLU A 74 -12.39 -5.97 -16.56
N GLU A 75 -11.79 -5.12 -17.40
CA GLU A 75 -10.55 -5.46 -18.09
C GLU A 75 -9.34 -4.63 -17.64
N HIS A 76 -9.53 -3.53 -16.88
CA HIS A 76 -8.46 -2.57 -16.62
C HIS A 76 -8.29 -2.30 -15.13
N PHE A 77 -7.13 -2.67 -14.59
CA PHE A 77 -6.77 -2.47 -13.19
C PHE A 77 -5.42 -1.79 -13.04
N ILE A 78 -5.31 -0.95 -12.00
CA ILE A 78 -4.04 -0.45 -11.49
C ILE A 78 -3.89 -0.95 -10.05
N CYS A 79 -2.90 -1.78 -9.80
CA CYS A 79 -2.52 -2.23 -8.46
C CYS A 79 -1.62 -1.17 -7.82
N LEU A 80 -2.09 -0.52 -6.76
CA LEU A 80 -1.37 0.51 -6.00
C LEU A 80 -0.90 -0.08 -4.68
N PRO A 81 0.39 -0.45 -4.54
CA PRO A 81 0.90 -1.12 -3.35
C PRO A 81 1.12 -0.15 -2.19
N LEU A 82 0.53 -0.45 -1.03
CA LEU A 82 0.82 0.20 0.24
C LEU A 82 1.97 -0.56 0.94
N PHE A 83 3.13 -0.56 0.30
CA PHE A 83 4.35 -1.21 0.76
C PHE A 83 5.50 -0.22 0.72
N LEU A 84 6.45 -0.37 1.65
CA LEU A 84 7.61 0.52 1.68
C LEU A 84 8.42 0.44 0.38
N GLY A 85 8.74 -0.76 -0.09
CA GLY A 85 9.56 -1.00 -1.27
C GLY A 85 9.29 -2.34 -1.93
N PRO A 86 10.12 -2.76 -2.90
CA PRO A 86 9.94 -4.00 -3.64
C PRO A 86 10.18 -5.20 -2.70
N SER A 87 9.13 -5.89 -2.36
CA SER A 87 9.15 -7.13 -1.58
C SER A 87 8.70 -8.30 -2.44
N LEU A 88 9.02 -9.54 -2.04
CA LEU A 88 8.55 -10.75 -2.73
C LEU A 88 7.03 -10.83 -2.84
N ALA A 89 6.31 -10.15 -1.95
CA ALA A 89 4.86 -10.02 -2.03
C ALA A 89 4.41 -9.31 -3.31
N ILE A 90 5.18 -8.32 -3.79
CA ILE A 90 4.88 -7.54 -4.99
C ILE A 90 5.60 -8.10 -6.22
N THR A 91 6.88 -8.48 -6.07
CA THR A 91 7.72 -8.91 -7.21
C THR A 91 7.41 -10.32 -7.68
N ASP A 92 6.96 -11.18 -6.78
CA ASP A 92 6.75 -12.61 -7.06
C ASP A 92 5.25 -12.94 -6.94
N TYR A 93 4.70 -12.90 -5.72
CA TYR A 93 3.34 -13.37 -5.49
C TYR A 93 2.25 -12.57 -6.22
N LEU A 94 2.34 -11.24 -6.26
CA LEU A 94 1.40 -10.44 -7.03
C LEU A 94 1.52 -10.73 -8.54
N GLN A 95 2.75 -10.94 -9.04
CA GLN A 95 2.96 -11.27 -10.45
C GLN A 95 2.31 -12.61 -10.81
N GLU A 96 2.45 -13.65 -9.97
CA GLU A 96 1.74 -14.92 -10.14
C GLU A 96 0.22 -14.72 -10.24
N LEU A 97 -0.37 -13.87 -9.39
CA LEU A 97 -1.80 -13.56 -9.43
C LEU A 97 -2.23 -12.82 -10.70
N ILE A 98 -1.37 -11.94 -11.22
CA ILE A 98 -1.59 -11.23 -12.48
C ILE A 98 -1.53 -12.21 -13.65
N GLU A 99 -0.53 -13.09 -13.69
CA GLU A 99 -0.41 -14.11 -14.72
C GLU A 99 -1.62 -15.06 -14.72
N GLU A 100 -2.07 -15.53 -13.54
CA GLU A 100 -3.29 -16.33 -13.42
C GLU A 100 -4.51 -15.61 -13.99
N ALA A 101 -4.67 -14.31 -13.68
CA ALA A 101 -5.82 -13.54 -14.15
C ALA A 101 -5.77 -13.31 -15.66
N CYS A 102 -4.62 -12.95 -16.21
CA CYS A 102 -4.42 -12.73 -17.65
C CYS A 102 -4.55 -14.04 -18.46
N ALA A 103 -4.15 -15.18 -17.89
CA ALA A 103 -4.37 -16.48 -18.52
C ALA A 103 -5.86 -16.83 -18.64
N LEU A 104 -6.69 -16.42 -17.67
CA LEU A 104 -8.13 -16.62 -17.68
C LEU A 104 -8.88 -15.59 -18.56
N ALA A 105 -8.35 -14.38 -18.66
CA ALA A 105 -8.91 -13.29 -19.44
C ALA A 105 -7.79 -12.51 -20.17
N PRO A 106 -7.43 -12.93 -21.39
CA PRO A 106 -6.30 -12.33 -22.14
C PRO A 106 -6.46 -10.84 -22.49
N SER A 107 -7.68 -10.30 -22.44
CA SER A 107 -7.96 -8.86 -22.64
C SER A 107 -7.68 -8.03 -21.38
N MET A 108 -7.42 -8.66 -20.23
CA MET A 108 -7.21 -7.96 -18.97
C MET A 108 -5.87 -7.23 -18.95
N GLU A 109 -5.91 -5.92 -18.72
CA GLU A 109 -4.76 -5.05 -18.56
C GLU A 109 -4.59 -4.71 -17.07
N ILE A 110 -3.53 -5.23 -16.45
CA ILE A 110 -3.20 -4.97 -15.05
C ILE A 110 -1.84 -4.28 -15.00
N ARG A 111 -1.81 -3.09 -14.40
CA ARG A 111 -0.59 -2.32 -14.18
C ARG A 111 -0.27 -2.28 -12.69
N VAL A 112 1.01 -2.32 -12.34
CA VAL A 112 1.47 -2.19 -10.95
C VAL A 112 2.20 -0.86 -10.81
N ALA A 113 1.69 -0.02 -9.92
CA ALA A 113 2.34 1.24 -9.56
C ALA A 113 3.58 0.97 -8.68
N PRO A 114 4.54 1.91 -8.61
CA PRO A 114 5.66 1.81 -7.69
C PRO A 114 5.18 1.71 -6.22
N PRO A 115 5.92 1.01 -5.35
CA PRO A 115 5.72 1.09 -3.91
C PRO A 115 6.04 2.49 -3.37
N LEU A 116 5.76 2.76 -2.10
CA LEU A 116 5.85 4.10 -1.49
C LEU A 116 7.21 4.78 -1.67
N ALA A 117 8.29 4.03 -1.53
CA ALA A 117 9.65 4.54 -1.73
C ALA A 117 10.21 4.33 -3.16
N GLY A 118 9.39 3.85 -4.09
CA GLY A 118 9.82 3.53 -5.45
C GLY A 118 10.41 2.13 -5.59
N TRP A 119 10.88 1.82 -6.80
CA TRP A 119 11.52 0.53 -7.13
C TRP A 119 13.01 0.52 -6.83
N ASP A 120 13.68 1.68 -6.89
CA ASP A 120 15.11 1.80 -6.63
C ASP A 120 15.38 1.96 -5.14
N VAL A 121 15.84 0.89 -4.51
CA VAL A 121 16.17 0.88 -3.08
C VAL A 121 17.36 1.76 -2.71
N SER A 122 18.20 2.13 -3.69
CA SER A 122 19.37 3.02 -3.48
C SER A 122 19.00 4.50 -3.53
N ALA A 123 17.89 4.84 -4.19
CA ALA A 123 17.40 6.19 -4.39
C ALA A 123 15.89 6.28 -4.10
N PRO A 124 15.48 6.14 -2.81
CA PRO A 124 14.06 6.17 -2.46
C PRO A 124 13.41 7.51 -2.74
N ASP A 125 12.12 7.48 -3.06
CA ASP A 125 11.31 8.67 -3.28
C ASP A 125 11.35 9.58 -2.03
N PRO A 126 11.79 10.82 -2.14
CA PRO A 126 11.97 11.72 -0.99
C PRO A 126 10.65 12.09 -0.29
N ARG A 127 9.51 12.01 -1.00
CA ARG A 127 8.20 12.34 -0.43
C ARG A 127 7.84 11.49 0.78
N LEU A 128 8.37 10.25 0.86
CA LEU A 128 8.16 9.43 2.05
C LEU A 128 8.85 10.02 3.28
N ALA A 129 10.07 10.50 3.14
CA ALA A 129 10.78 11.16 4.23
C ALA A 129 10.13 12.49 4.62
N GLU A 130 9.58 13.25 3.66
CA GLU A 130 8.81 14.47 3.91
C GLU A 130 7.56 14.18 4.75
N ILE A 131 6.76 13.15 4.39
CA ILE A 131 5.60 12.72 5.16
C ILE A 131 5.99 12.32 6.59
N LEU A 132 7.11 11.61 6.75
CA LEU A 132 7.61 11.22 8.07
C LEU A 132 8.08 12.43 8.88
N ALA A 133 8.72 13.40 8.25
CA ALA A 133 9.13 14.64 8.92
C ALA A 133 7.91 15.43 9.43
N ASP A 134 6.85 15.56 8.62
CA ASP A 134 5.60 16.20 9.02
C ASP A 134 4.96 15.48 10.21
N GLN A 135 4.99 14.13 10.23
CA GLN A 135 4.51 13.35 11.37
C GLN A 135 5.33 13.59 12.64
N VAL A 136 6.66 13.69 12.53
CA VAL A 136 7.53 14.00 13.65
C VAL A 136 7.19 15.39 14.20
N HIS A 137 7.13 16.41 13.35
CA HIS A 137 6.79 17.79 13.77
C HIS A 137 5.41 17.85 14.44
N SER A 138 4.39 17.22 13.82
CA SER A 138 3.04 17.17 14.39
C SER A 138 3.00 16.49 15.75
N THR A 139 3.80 15.42 15.94
CA THR A 139 3.91 14.74 17.24
C THR A 139 4.64 15.59 18.26
N MET A 140 5.75 16.26 17.88
CA MET A 140 6.47 17.17 18.77
C MET A 140 5.57 18.30 19.26
N ASP A 141 4.78 18.90 18.38
CA ASP A 141 3.84 19.97 18.73
C ASP A 141 2.74 19.47 19.67
N ALA A 142 2.13 18.31 19.35
CA ALA A 142 1.06 17.74 20.18
C ALA A 142 1.53 17.35 21.57
N GLU A 143 2.74 16.79 21.70
CA GLU A 143 3.34 16.34 22.95
C GLU A 143 4.20 17.43 23.63
N GLN A 144 4.26 18.65 23.06
CA GLN A 144 5.06 19.78 23.56
C GLN A 144 6.54 19.43 23.74
N LEU A 145 7.09 18.62 22.82
CA LEU A 145 8.50 18.22 22.83
C LEU A 145 9.35 19.31 22.18
N SER A 146 10.55 19.55 22.75
CA SER A 146 11.53 20.47 22.17
C SER A 146 12.80 19.73 21.77
N ALA A 147 13.46 20.22 20.71
CA ALA A 147 14.76 19.70 20.28
C ALA A 147 15.85 19.94 21.36
N PRO A 148 16.89 19.10 21.43
CA PRO A 148 17.11 17.91 20.60
C PRO A 148 16.29 16.68 21.05
N ILE A 149 15.83 15.89 20.09
CA ILE A 149 15.15 14.62 20.34
C ILE A 149 15.92 13.45 19.72
N ASN A 150 15.78 12.27 20.33
CA ASN A 150 16.27 11.04 19.73
C ASN A 150 15.12 10.37 18.98
N LEU A 151 15.26 10.20 17.67
CA LEU A 151 14.27 9.58 16.81
C LEU A 151 14.78 8.22 16.32
N ALA A 152 13.94 7.19 16.40
CA ALA A 152 14.22 5.88 15.83
C ALA A 152 13.19 5.56 14.74
N LEU A 153 13.66 5.35 13.50
CA LEU A 153 12.83 4.82 12.43
C LEU A 153 12.82 3.28 12.54
N VAL A 154 11.65 2.72 12.82
CA VAL A 154 11.45 1.27 12.98
C VAL A 154 10.52 0.71 11.93
N ASP A 155 10.79 -0.52 11.50
CA ASP A 155 9.90 -1.34 10.71
C ASP A 155 9.70 -2.72 11.40
N HIS A 156 8.89 -3.60 10.83
CA HIS A 156 8.69 -4.95 11.35
C HIS A 156 9.82 -5.93 10.98
N GLY A 157 10.86 -5.44 10.25
CA GLY A 157 11.95 -6.26 9.75
C GLY A 157 11.60 -7.06 8.49
N SER A 158 12.65 -7.39 7.75
CA SER A 158 12.57 -8.24 6.55
C SER A 158 13.85 -9.06 6.43
N PRO A 159 13.77 -10.33 5.99
CA PRO A 159 14.97 -11.11 5.64
C PRO A 159 15.63 -10.60 4.34
N ILE A 160 15.00 -9.70 3.60
CA ILE A 160 15.49 -9.15 2.34
C ILE A 160 16.38 -7.94 2.66
N GLU A 161 17.68 -8.07 2.41
CA GLU A 161 18.67 -7.03 2.68
C GLU A 161 18.33 -5.70 1.99
N ALA A 162 17.83 -5.75 0.76
CA ALA A 162 17.40 -4.57 0.01
C ALA A 162 16.39 -3.69 0.76
N LEU A 163 15.46 -4.27 1.52
CA LEU A 163 14.49 -3.51 2.32
C LEU A 163 15.14 -2.85 3.53
N SER A 164 16.18 -3.46 4.11
CA SER A 164 16.96 -2.84 5.17
C SER A 164 17.79 -1.65 4.66
N ILE A 165 18.38 -1.78 3.46
CA ILE A 165 19.07 -0.69 2.77
C ILE A 165 18.08 0.46 2.51
N LEU A 166 16.91 0.16 1.96
CA LEU A 166 15.87 1.14 1.68
C LEU A 166 15.45 1.91 2.93
N ARG A 167 15.14 1.22 4.04
CA ARG A 167 14.81 1.84 5.33
C ARG A 167 15.92 2.79 5.79
N ASN A 168 17.19 2.37 5.70
CA ASN A 168 18.32 3.18 6.12
C ASN A 168 18.45 4.43 5.25
N ARG A 169 18.22 4.32 3.93
CA ARG A 169 18.22 5.48 3.02
C ARG A 169 17.09 6.46 3.33
N VAL A 170 15.89 5.96 3.64
CA VAL A 170 14.78 6.81 4.10
C VAL A 170 15.14 7.50 5.42
N ALA A 171 15.79 6.81 6.36
CA ALA A 171 16.26 7.40 7.61
C ALA A 171 17.30 8.52 7.36
N GLU A 172 18.24 8.33 6.43
CA GLU A 172 19.21 9.36 6.04
C GLU A 172 18.53 10.60 5.42
N GLN A 173 17.48 10.40 4.61
CA GLN A 173 16.69 11.50 4.06
C GLN A 173 15.93 12.24 5.18
N LEU A 174 15.29 11.50 6.07
CA LEU A 174 14.56 12.06 7.21
C LEU A 174 15.48 12.86 8.13
N GLN A 175 16.67 12.33 8.44
CA GLN A 175 17.66 13.05 9.25
C GLN A 175 18.06 14.38 8.63
N LYS A 176 18.21 14.46 7.30
CA LYS A 176 18.53 15.73 6.61
C LYS A 176 17.40 16.75 6.67
N LEU A 177 16.15 16.29 6.75
CA LEU A 177 14.97 17.17 6.85
C LEU A 177 14.77 17.70 8.27
N LEU A 178 15.14 16.93 9.28
CA LEU A 178 14.94 17.27 10.69
C LEU A 178 16.14 18.04 11.31
N GLY A 179 17.31 18.06 10.66
CA GLY A 179 18.52 18.72 11.15
C GLY A 179 19.35 17.78 12.00
#